data_34ca379e3796056ab5b1ebc50de631fc
#
_entry.id   34ca379e3796056ab5b1ebc50de631fc
#
_cell.length_a   1.000
_cell.length_b   1.000
_cell.length_c   1.000
_cell.angle_alpha   90.00
_cell.angle_beta   90.00
_cell.angle_gamma   90.00
#
_symmetry.space_group_name_H-M   'P 1'
#
loop_
_entity.id
_entity.type
_entity.pdbx_description
1 polymer ?
#
loop_
_entity_poly.entity_id
_entity_poly.type
_entity_poly.pdbx_seq_one_letter_code
_entity_poly.pdbx_strand_id
1 'polypeptide(L)'
;HGRPALPPPPRAMSVVALHGFTGEGADFAPLRSFLPSGLALRTPDWPGHGSRKGLRDLSAYSLAEHLRLISDAAESPQVTLLGYSMGGRLALHWAIAHPERVRRLILVGASPGLASPEEREERRLADATLAGFIRTRGLEAFFRYWHNQTFFQPMLGLPPETLGPILARRALNDPEGLA
;
A
#
# COMPACT_ATOMS: atom_id res chain seq x y z
N HIS A 1 21.82 -5.57 49.05
CA HIS A 1 20.45 -5.80 48.53
C HIS A 1 20.35 -5.06 47.19
N GLY A 2 20.59 -5.80 46.06
CA GLY A 2 20.46 -5.27 44.73
C GLY A 2 18.98 -5.03 44.41
N ARG A 3 18.62 -3.83 43.99
CA ARG A 3 17.27 -3.58 43.39
C ARG A 3 17.12 -4.47 42.17
N PRO A 4 15.99 -5.19 42.02
CA PRO A 4 15.72 -5.92 40.78
C PRO A 4 15.73 -4.91 39.62
N ALA A 5 16.39 -5.26 38.51
CA ALA A 5 16.41 -4.45 37.31
C ALA A 5 14.95 -4.25 36.83
N LEU A 6 14.59 -3.01 36.54
CA LEU A 6 13.28 -2.71 35.95
C LEU A 6 13.11 -3.52 34.67
N PRO A 7 11.93 -4.10 34.44
CA PRO A 7 11.66 -4.76 33.18
C PRO A 7 11.89 -3.77 32.03
N PRO A 8 12.44 -4.23 30.88
CA PRO A 8 12.66 -3.37 29.72
C PRO A 8 11.32 -2.71 29.33
N PRO A 9 11.34 -1.44 28.89
CA PRO A 9 10.12 -0.77 28.45
C PRO A 9 9.43 -1.62 27.41
N PRO A 10 8.06 -1.62 27.38
CA PRO A 10 7.32 -2.37 26.40
C PRO A 10 7.83 -1.98 25.01
N ARG A 11 8.27 -2.97 24.23
CA ARG A 11 8.79 -2.75 22.88
C ARG A 11 7.76 -1.92 22.11
N ALA A 12 8.21 -0.78 21.55
CA ALA A 12 7.37 0.12 20.79
C ALA A 12 6.57 -0.67 19.75
N MET A 13 5.25 -0.62 19.86
CA MET A 13 4.39 -1.24 18.86
C MET A 13 4.54 -0.46 17.56
N SER A 14 4.70 -1.16 16.44
CA SER A 14 4.75 -0.54 15.13
C SER A 14 3.60 -1.02 14.25
N VAL A 15 3.06 -0.10 13.48
CA VAL A 15 2.12 -0.35 12.39
C VAL A 15 2.83 -0.07 11.08
N VAL A 16 2.79 -1.03 10.18
CA VAL A 16 3.20 -0.84 8.78
C VAL A 16 1.93 -0.75 7.95
N ALA A 17 1.65 0.43 7.41
CA ALA A 17 0.47 0.69 6.59
C ALA A 17 0.85 0.75 5.12
N LEU A 18 0.15 -0.04 4.31
CA LEU A 18 0.50 -0.40 2.93
C LEU A 18 -0.62 0.08 1.99
N HIS A 19 -0.29 1.05 1.15
CA HIS A 19 -1.26 1.69 0.26
C HIS A 19 -1.64 0.82 -0.95
N GLY A 20 -2.77 1.15 -1.57
CA GLY A 20 -3.25 0.52 -2.80
C GLY A 20 -2.63 1.11 -4.06
N PHE A 21 -2.99 0.52 -5.21
CA PHE A 21 -2.63 1.04 -6.53
C PHE A 21 -3.06 2.50 -6.66
N THR A 22 -2.21 3.35 -7.22
CA THR A 22 -2.32 4.80 -7.35
C THR A 22 -2.19 5.63 -6.07
N GLY A 23 -2.16 5.00 -4.89
CA GLY A 23 -1.95 5.68 -3.61
C GLY A 23 -0.47 5.92 -3.30
N GLU A 24 -0.23 6.45 -2.10
CA GLU A 24 1.11 6.62 -1.55
C GLU A 24 1.07 6.53 -0.01
N GLY A 25 2.21 6.39 0.63
CA GLY A 25 2.31 6.30 2.09
C GLY A 25 1.69 7.49 2.82
N ALA A 26 1.72 8.69 2.22
CA ALA A 26 1.12 9.89 2.77
C ALA A 26 -0.42 9.81 2.91
N ASP A 27 -1.09 8.91 2.20
CA ASP A 27 -2.54 8.70 2.32
C ASP A 27 -2.93 8.22 3.72
N PHE A 28 -2.00 7.66 4.48
CA PHE A 28 -2.21 7.25 5.87
C PHE A 28 -1.91 8.33 6.90
N ALA A 29 -1.48 9.53 6.50
CA ALA A 29 -1.16 10.61 7.44
C ALA A 29 -2.33 10.96 8.39
N PRO A 30 -3.61 10.96 7.96
CA PRO A 30 -4.73 11.22 8.86
C PRO A 30 -4.85 10.20 10.00
N LEU A 31 -4.37 8.97 9.83
CA LEU A 31 -4.42 7.96 10.90
C LEU A 31 -3.58 8.36 12.13
N ARG A 32 -2.55 9.19 11.95
CA ARG A 32 -1.64 9.57 13.06
C ARG A 32 -2.36 10.18 14.25
N SER A 33 -3.41 10.96 13.98
CA SER A 33 -4.21 11.63 15.03
C SER A 33 -5.09 10.66 15.84
N PHE A 34 -5.33 9.45 15.31
CA PHE A 34 -6.14 8.42 15.95
C PHE A 34 -5.30 7.31 16.60
N LEU A 35 -4.00 7.33 16.40
CA LEU A 35 -3.11 6.32 16.97
C LEU A 35 -2.60 6.74 18.34
N PRO A 36 -2.39 5.81 19.27
CA PRO A 36 -1.80 6.10 20.57
C PRO A 36 -0.44 6.79 20.43
N SER A 37 -0.15 7.73 21.35
CA SER A 37 1.17 8.35 21.42
C SER A 37 2.26 7.30 21.62
N GLY A 38 3.36 7.41 20.85
CA GLY A 38 4.46 6.45 20.88
C GLY A 38 4.30 5.23 19.97
N LEU A 39 3.17 5.08 19.26
CA LEU A 39 3.05 4.07 18.23
C LEU A 39 3.76 4.52 16.95
N ALA A 40 4.72 3.73 16.47
CA ALA A 40 5.39 4.00 15.20
C ALA A 40 4.49 3.61 14.03
N LEU A 41 4.18 4.57 13.14
CA LEU A 41 3.49 4.33 11.87
C LEU A 41 4.51 4.44 10.72
N ARG A 42 4.75 3.33 10.04
CA ARG A 42 5.59 3.22 8.84
C ARG A 42 4.70 3.06 7.61
N THR A 43 4.94 3.86 6.59
CA THR A 43 4.11 3.92 5.39
C THR A 43 5.01 3.92 4.15
N PRO A 44 5.62 2.76 3.79
CA PRO A 44 6.50 2.70 2.63
C PRO A 44 5.74 2.96 1.34
N ASP A 45 6.41 3.60 0.38
CA ASP A 45 5.91 3.74 -0.98
C ASP A 45 6.35 2.55 -1.84
N TRP A 46 5.46 2.12 -2.73
CA TRP A 46 5.77 1.10 -3.72
C TRP A 46 6.54 1.69 -4.90
N PRO A 47 7.29 0.86 -5.63
CA PRO A 47 7.85 1.26 -6.93
C PRO A 47 6.80 1.91 -7.82
N GLY A 48 7.15 3.00 -8.48
CA GLY A 48 6.25 3.79 -9.31
C GLY A 48 5.35 4.78 -8.56
N HIS A 49 5.33 4.75 -7.22
CA HIS A 49 4.45 5.56 -6.39
C HIS A 49 5.24 6.48 -5.44
N GLY A 50 4.61 7.59 -5.03
CA GLY A 50 5.11 8.48 -3.99
C GLY A 50 6.58 8.88 -4.18
N SER A 51 7.42 8.58 -3.20
CA SER A 51 8.87 8.84 -3.21
C SER A 51 9.68 7.89 -4.09
N ARG A 52 9.08 6.82 -4.63
CA ARG A 52 9.74 5.79 -5.44
C ARG A 52 9.35 5.83 -6.92
N LYS A 53 9.01 7.02 -7.42
CA LYS A 53 8.76 7.26 -8.84
C LYS A 53 10.05 7.19 -9.65
N GLY A 54 9.90 7.01 -10.98
CA GLY A 54 11.03 7.07 -11.91
C GLY A 54 11.92 5.82 -11.94
N LEU A 55 11.58 4.76 -11.21
CA LEU A 55 12.27 3.48 -11.34
C LEU A 55 11.97 2.87 -12.71
N ARG A 56 13.03 2.44 -13.41
CA ARG A 56 12.93 1.85 -14.76
C ARG A 56 13.40 0.40 -14.81
N ASP A 57 14.03 -0.07 -13.75
CA ASP A 57 14.39 -1.47 -13.60
C ASP A 57 13.15 -2.28 -13.22
N LEU A 58 12.72 -3.18 -14.09
CA LEU A 58 11.56 -4.04 -13.87
C LEU A 58 11.71 -4.96 -12.66
N SER A 59 12.94 -5.28 -12.25
CA SER A 59 13.17 -6.08 -11.05
C SER A 59 12.65 -5.40 -9.79
N ALA A 60 12.63 -4.06 -9.76
CA ALA A 60 12.08 -3.26 -8.66
C ALA A 60 10.57 -3.50 -8.44
N TYR A 61 9.84 -3.94 -9.47
CA TYR A 61 8.40 -4.22 -9.41
C TYR A 61 8.07 -5.68 -9.08
N SER A 62 9.07 -6.50 -8.80
CA SER A 62 8.87 -7.90 -8.42
C SER A 62 8.17 -8.03 -7.07
N LEU A 63 7.44 -9.14 -6.87
CA LEU A 63 6.85 -9.46 -5.57
C LEU A 63 7.92 -9.50 -4.47
N ALA A 64 9.09 -10.09 -4.77
CA ALA A 64 10.20 -10.19 -3.82
C ALA A 64 10.64 -8.81 -3.31
N GLU A 65 10.76 -7.82 -4.20
CA GLU A 65 11.13 -6.45 -3.82
C GLU A 65 10.05 -5.79 -2.96
N HIS A 66 8.77 -5.98 -3.29
CA HIS A 66 7.67 -5.48 -2.45
C HIS A 66 7.71 -6.10 -1.04
N LEU A 67 7.94 -7.41 -0.93
CA LEU A 67 8.06 -8.07 0.38
C LEU A 67 9.30 -7.61 1.15
N ARG A 68 10.40 -7.33 0.46
CA ARG A 68 11.60 -6.74 1.06
C ARG A 68 11.30 -5.35 1.64
N LEU A 69 10.58 -4.50 0.92
CA LEU A 69 10.18 -3.17 1.41
C LEU A 69 9.30 -3.24 2.67
N ILE A 70 8.42 -4.24 2.76
CA ILE A 70 7.66 -4.49 4.00
C ILE A 70 8.61 -4.89 5.13
N SER A 71 9.57 -5.76 4.85
CA SER A 71 10.55 -6.21 5.84
C SER A 71 11.40 -5.07 6.37
N ASP A 72 11.84 -4.16 5.50
CA ASP A 72 12.60 -2.96 5.87
C ASP A 72 11.77 -2.01 6.75
N ALA A 73 10.48 -1.86 6.45
CA ALA A 73 9.58 -1.04 7.25
C ALA A 73 9.19 -1.70 8.59
N ALA A 74 9.30 -3.03 8.69
CA ALA A 74 8.96 -3.82 9.85
C ALA A 74 10.13 -3.88 10.86
N GLU A 75 10.51 -2.75 11.43
CA GLU A 75 11.67 -2.60 12.34
C GLU A 75 11.50 -3.37 13.67
N SER A 76 10.26 -3.64 14.10
CA SER A 76 9.97 -4.38 15.33
C SER A 76 9.94 -5.89 15.08
N PRO A 77 10.24 -6.75 16.09
CA PRO A 77 10.15 -8.19 15.96
C PRO A 77 8.76 -8.67 15.53
N GLN A 78 7.72 -8.01 16.02
CA GLN A 78 6.33 -8.21 15.60
C GLN A 78 5.68 -6.88 15.27
N VAL A 79 4.94 -6.83 14.17
CA VAL A 79 4.27 -5.63 13.66
C VAL A 79 2.78 -5.87 13.46
N THR A 80 2.02 -4.78 13.49
CA THR A 80 0.66 -4.77 12.94
C THR A 80 0.77 -4.34 11.48
N LEU A 81 0.28 -5.16 10.56
CA LEU A 81 0.13 -4.80 9.15
C LEU A 81 -1.27 -4.26 8.91
N LEU A 82 -1.36 -3.11 8.27
CA LEU A 82 -2.59 -2.54 7.73
C LEU A 82 -2.43 -2.42 6.22
N GLY A 83 -3.17 -3.21 5.45
CA GLY A 83 -3.05 -3.19 3.99
C GLY A 83 -4.37 -2.80 3.32
N TYR A 84 -4.32 -1.83 2.41
CA TYR A 84 -5.45 -1.43 1.60
C TYR A 84 -5.30 -1.93 0.15
N SER A 85 -6.31 -2.64 -0.39
CA SER A 85 -6.35 -3.10 -1.79
C SER A 85 -5.09 -3.89 -2.17
N MET A 86 -4.29 -3.41 -3.13
CA MET A 86 -3.00 -3.99 -3.52
C MET A 86 -2.07 -4.16 -2.30
N GLY A 87 -1.95 -3.14 -1.45
CA GLY A 87 -1.17 -3.22 -0.22
C GLY A 87 -1.68 -4.29 0.74
N GLY A 88 -2.98 -4.57 0.74
CA GLY A 88 -3.56 -5.67 1.54
C GLY A 88 -3.16 -7.04 1.00
N ARG A 89 -3.09 -7.21 -0.32
CA ARG A 89 -2.60 -8.46 -0.92
C ARG A 89 -1.11 -8.69 -0.61
N LEU A 90 -0.30 -7.63 -0.70
CA LEU A 90 1.12 -7.68 -0.35
C LEU A 90 1.31 -7.97 1.15
N ALA A 91 0.48 -7.37 2.03
CA ALA A 91 0.46 -7.68 3.46
C ALA A 91 0.16 -9.14 3.73
N LEU A 92 -0.80 -9.72 3.00
CA LEU A 92 -1.16 -11.13 3.12
C LEU A 92 0.00 -12.05 2.69
N HIS A 93 0.63 -11.77 1.55
CA HIS A 93 1.81 -12.52 1.10
C HIS A 93 2.94 -12.47 2.13
N TRP A 94 3.23 -11.29 2.67
CA TRP A 94 4.28 -11.13 3.67
C TRP A 94 3.92 -11.85 4.98
N ALA A 95 2.66 -11.79 5.42
CA ALA A 95 2.19 -12.45 6.63
C ALA A 95 2.28 -13.98 6.53
N ILE A 96 2.02 -14.55 5.36
CA ILE A 96 2.18 -15.99 5.11
C ILE A 96 3.66 -16.39 5.14
N ALA A 97 4.55 -15.56 4.60
CA ALA A 97 5.98 -15.81 4.60
C ALA A 97 6.65 -15.61 5.97
N HIS A 98 6.08 -14.77 6.84
CA HIS A 98 6.64 -14.37 8.14
C HIS A 98 5.60 -14.37 9.26
N PRO A 99 4.89 -15.50 9.51
CA PRO A 99 3.77 -15.54 10.45
C PRO A 99 4.18 -15.18 11.90
N GLU A 100 5.42 -15.50 12.29
CA GLU A 100 5.98 -15.19 13.60
C GLU A 100 6.20 -13.68 13.83
N ARG A 101 6.29 -12.91 12.74
CA ARG A 101 6.50 -11.45 12.77
C ARG A 101 5.20 -10.65 12.75
N VAL A 102 4.07 -11.33 12.55
CA VAL A 102 2.76 -10.67 12.47
C VAL A 102 2.06 -10.71 13.82
N ARG A 103 1.90 -9.56 14.42
CA ARG A 103 1.07 -9.41 15.62
C ARG A 103 -0.42 -9.31 15.28
N ARG A 104 -0.75 -8.54 14.24
CA ARG A 104 -2.10 -8.36 13.69
C ARG A 104 -2.02 -8.10 12.21
N LEU A 105 -3.00 -8.58 11.48
CA LEU A 105 -3.20 -8.31 10.06
C LEU A 105 -4.57 -7.67 9.87
N ILE A 106 -4.60 -6.45 9.33
CA ILE A 106 -5.81 -5.68 9.04
C ILE A 106 -5.85 -5.50 7.52
N LEU A 107 -6.88 -6.04 6.90
CA LEU A 107 -7.08 -5.99 5.45
C LEU A 107 -8.32 -5.16 5.13
N VAL A 108 -8.14 -4.17 4.26
CA VAL A 108 -9.20 -3.27 3.81
C VAL A 108 -9.33 -3.36 2.29
N GLY A 109 -10.48 -3.83 1.79
CA GLY A 109 -10.74 -3.94 0.36
C GLY A 109 -9.75 -4.85 -0.38
N ALA A 110 -9.22 -5.88 0.28
CA ALA A 110 -8.28 -6.83 -0.29
C ALA A 110 -8.87 -8.23 -0.34
N SER A 111 -8.52 -8.98 -1.39
CA SER A 111 -8.85 -10.39 -1.56
C SER A 111 -7.59 -11.25 -1.55
N PRO A 112 -7.68 -12.55 -1.23
CA PRO A 112 -6.52 -13.45 -1.26
C PRO A 112 -6.03 -13.77 -2.68
N GLY A 113 -6.78 -13.39 -3.71
CA GLY A 113 -6.46 -13.63 -5.11
C GLY A 113 -7.66 -14.22 -5.86
N LEU A 114 -7.38 -14.77 -7.04
CA LEU A 114 -8.35 -15.38 -7.94
C LEU A 114 -8.22 -16.89 -7.91
N ALA A 115 -9.34 -17.60 -7.80
CA ALA A 115 -9.36 -19.04 -7.57
C ALA A 115 -8.97 -19.83 -8.82
N SER A 116 -9.52 -19.48 -9.98
CA SER A 116 -9.31 -20.25 -11.21
C SER A 116 -8.15 -19.71 -12.06
N PRO A 117 -7.51 -20.56 -12.87
CA PRO A 117 -6.54 -20.12 -13.87
C PRO A 117 -7.14 -19.16 -14.89
N GLU A 118 -8.38 -19.39 -15.29
CA GLU A 118 -9.12 -18.58 -16.26
C GLU A 118 -9.31 -17.16 -15.75
N GLU A 119 -9.80 -16.99 -14.51
CA GLU A 119 -9.93 -15.67 -13.87
C GLU A 119 -8.59 -14.94 -13.78
N ARG A 120 -7.49 -15.66 -13.51
CA ARG A 120 -6.16 -15.08 -13.45
C ARG A 120 -5.69 -14.60 -14.82
N GLU A 121 -5.97 -15.35 -15.88
CA GLU A 121 -5.62 -14.95 -17.24
C GLU A 121 -6.46 -13.75 -17.71
N GLU A 122 -7.76 -13.76 -17.47
CA GLU A 122 -8.63 -12.60 -17.76
C GLU A 122 -8.13 -11.35 -17.04
N ARG A 123 -7.77 -11.49 -15.78
CA ARG A 123 -7.21 -10.39 -15.00
C ARG A 123 -5.88 -9.89 -15.57
N ARG A 124 -4.99 -10.79 -16.00
CA ARG A 124 -3.71 -10.43 -16.62
C ARG A 124 -3.92 -9.64 -17.91
N LEU A 125 -4.87 -10.05 -18.74
CA LEU A 125 -5.23 -9.34 -19.96
C LEU A 125 -5.83 -7.96 -19.68
N ALA A 126 -6.70 -7.86 -18.69
CA ALA A 126 -7.29 -6.60 -18.27
C ALA A 126 -6.23 -5.62 -17.73
N ASP A 127 -5.29 -6.11 -16.92
CA ASP A 127 -4.19 -5.29 -16.39
C ASP A 127 -3.24 -4.83 -17.53
N ALA A 128 -2.92 -5.71 -18.50
CA ALA A 128 -2.12 -5.35 -19.66
C ALA A 128 -2.82 -4.28 -20.54
N THR A 129 -4.14 -4.39 -20.70
CA THR A 129 -4.94 -3.39 -21.42
C THR A 129 -4.91 -2.05 -20.69
N LEU A 130 -5.05 -2.06 -19.37
CA LEU A 130 -4.98 -0.84 -18.54
C LEU A 130 -3.59 -0.20 -18.60
N ALA A 131 -2.53 -0.99 -18.55
CA ALA A 131 -1.16 -0.52 -18.71
C ALA A 131 -0.95 0.15 -20.08
N GLY A 132 -1.43 -0.47 -21.16
CA GLY A 132 -1.44 0.11 -22.51
C GLY A 132 -2.21 1.43 -22.58
N PHE A 133 -3.36 1.51 -21.88
CA PHE A 133 -4.15 2.73 -21.82
C PHE A 133 -3.38 3.86 -21.10
N ILE A 134 -2.72 3.58 -19.98
CA ILE A 134 -1.89 4.55 -19.26
C ILE A 134 -0.78 5.08 -20.16
N ARG A 135 -0.03 4.19 -20.84
CA ARG A 135 1.07 4.59 -21.72
C ARG A 135 0.63 5.44 -22.92
N THR A 136 -0.53 5.14 -23.50
CA THR A 136 -1.00 5.79 -24.72
C THR A 136 -1.83 7.04 -24.48
N ARG A 137 -2.58 7.10 -23.38
CA ARG A 137 -3.52 8.18 -23.06
C ARG A 137 -3.09 9.08 -21.92
N GLY A 138 -2.05 8.67 -21.18
CA GLY A 138 -1.52 9.40 -20.03
C GLY A 138 -2.38 9.32 -18.77
N LEU A 139 -1.83 9.88 -17.69
CA LEU A 139 -2.44 9.78 -16.34
C LEU A 139 -3.78 10.51 -16.23
N GLU A 140 -3.96 11.65 -16.91
CA GLU A 140 -5.21 12.40 -16.82
C GLU A 140 -6.40 11.58 -17.33
N ALA A 141 -6.26 10.97 -18.50
CA ALA A 141 -7.29 10.11 -19.09
C ALA A 141 -7.50 8.86 -18.24
N PHE A 142 -6.41 8.27 -17.74
CA PHE A 142 -6.48 7.14 -16.84
C PHE A 142 -7.24 7.46 -15.56
N PHE A 143 -6.92 8.54 -14.84
CA PHE A 143 -7.59 8.88 -13.60
C PHE A 143 -9.06 9.26 -13.81
N ARG A 144 -9.41 9.88 -14.93
CA ARG A 144 -10.81 10.11 -15.30
C ARG A 144 -11.58 8.81 -15.43
N TYR A 145 -11.01 7.80 -16.10
CA TYR A 145 -11.58 6.45 -16.19
C TYR A 145 -11.60 5.75 -14.82
N TRP A 146 -10.47 5.76 -14.11
CA TRP A 146 -10.26 5.04 -12.87
C TRP A 146 -11.20 5.50 -11.75
N HIS A 147 -11.32 6.80 -11.55
CA HIS A 147 -12.18 7.36 -10.51
C HIS A 147 -13.68 7.22 -10.83
N ASN A 148 -14.07 6.99 -12.07
CA ASN A 148 -15.45 6.71 -12.43
C ASN A 148 -15.90 5.29 -12.09
N GLN A 149 -15.00 4.40 -11.64
CA GLN A 149 -15.39 3.09 -11.16
C GLN A 149 -16.24 3.20 -9.90
N THR A 150 -17.28 2.35 -9.80
CA THR A 150 -18.30 2.41 -8.73
C THR A 150 -17.70 2.42 -7.33
N PHE A 151 -16.61 1.68 -7.09
CA PHE A 151 -15.98 1.60 -5.78
C PHE A 151 -15.25 2.88 -5.35
N PHE A 152 -15.02 3.86 -6.26
CA PHE A 152 -14.48 5.18 -5.90
C PHE A 152 -15.55 6.24 -5.64
N GLN A 153 -16.82 5.98 -5.92
CA GLN A 153 -17.89 6.96 -5.72
C GLN A 153 -17.93 7.54 -4.29
N PRO A 154 -17.75 6.74 -3.21
CA PRO A 154 -17.68 7.30 -1.86
C PRO A 154 -16.52 8.29 -1.66
N MET A 155 -15.39 8.07 -2.31
CA MET A 155 -14.25 8.99 -2.25
C MET A 155 -14.57 10.33 -2.94
N LEU A 156 -15.24 10.28 -4.08
CA LEU A 156 -15.62 11.48 -4.83
C LEU A 156 -16.65 12.35 -4.08
N GLY A 157 -17.37 11.78 -3.11
CA GLY A 157 -18.28 12.49 -2.21
C GLY A 157 -17.59 13.17 -1.02
N LEU A 158 -16.27 13.07 -0.89
CA LEU A 158 -15.52 13.76 0.17
C LEU A 158 -15.54 15.29 -0.05
N PRO A 159 -15.45 16.08 1.03
CA PRO A 159 -15.30 17.53 0.92
C PRO A 159 -14.11 17.92 0.03
N PRO A 160 -14.22 18.98 -0.78
CA PRO A 160 -13.18 19.40 -1.73
C PRO A 160 -11.80 19.60 -1.09
N GLU A 161 -11.75 20.11 0.14
CA GLU A 161 -10.52 20.32 0.91
C GLU A 161 -9.83 19.01 1.30
N THR A 162 -10.56 17.91 1.37
CA THR A 162 -10.02 16.55 1.60
C THR A 162 -9.68 15.88 0.28
N LEU A 163 -10.58 15.94 -0.69
CA LEU A 163 -10.44 15.27 -1.99
C LEU A 163 -9.32 15.88 -2.85
N GLY A 164 -9.25 17.22 -2.92
CA GLY A 164 -8.31 17.94 -3.77
C GLY A 164 -6.86 17.52 -3.57
N PRO A 165 -6.32 17.52 -2.34
CA PRO A 165 -4.97 17.06 -2.05
C PRO A 165 -4.72 15.59 -2.44
N ILE A 166 -5.71 14.70 -2.29
CA ILE A 166 -5.61 13.28 -2.69
C ILE A 166 -5.45 13.18 -4.21
N LEU A 167 -6.31 13.85 -4.97
CA LEU A 167 -6.26 13.82 -6.43
C LEU A 167 -4.98 14.47 -6.96
N ALA A 168 -4.53 15.58 -6.36
CA ALA A 168 -3.29 16.25 -6.73
C ALA A 168 -2.07 15.33 -6.56
N ARG A 169 -1.97 14.58 -5.45
CA ARG A 169 -0.89 13.61 -5.25
C ARG A 169 -0.94 12.48 -6.26
N ARG A 170 -2.13 11.94 -6.54
CA ARG A 170 -2.30 10.87 -7.54
C ARG A 170 -1.90 11.31 -8.94
N ALA A 171 -2.20 12.55 -9.33
CA ALA A 171 -1.79 13.11 -10.61
C ALA A 171 -0.26 13.21 -10.79
N LEU A 172 0.50 13.14 -9.70
CA LEU A 172 1.96 13.14 -9.71
C LEU A 172 2.57 11.73 -9.79
N ASN A 173 1.78 10.67 -9.91
CA ASN A 173 2.31 9.32 -10.11
C ASN A 173 3.14 9.22 -11.39
N ASP A 174 3.97 8.18 -11.47
CA ASP A 174 4.78 7.88 -12.64
C ASP A 174 3.97 7.00 -13.61
N PRO A 175 3.65 7.47 -14.83
CA PRO A 175 2.86 6.68 -15.78
C PRO A 175 3.53 5.36 -16.14
N GLU A 176 4.86 5.33 -16.30
CA GLU A 176 5.58 4.07 -16.58
C GLU A 176 5.62 3.15 -15.37
N GLY A 177 5.65 3.72 -14.17
CA GLY A 177 5.62 2.95 -12.94
C GLY A 177 4.24 2.37 -12.59
N LEU A 178 3.16 2.97 -13.10
CA LEU A 178 1.80 2.44 -12.96
C LEU A 178 1.43 1.44 -14.07
N ALA A 179 2.10 1.47 -15.21
CA ALA A 179 1.87 0.65 -16.40
C ALA A 179 2.81 -0.55 -16.49
#